data_aa82defdbad40dfca2782342278f90e5
#
_entry.id   aa82defdbad40dfca2782342278f90e5
#
_cell.length_a   1.000
_cell.length_b   1.000
_cell.length_c   1.000
_cell.angle_alpha   90.00
_cell.angle_beta   90.00
_cell.angle_gamma   90.00
#
_symmetry.space_group_name_H-M   'P 1'
#
loop_
_entity.id
_entity.type
_entity.pdbx_description
1 polymer ?
#
loop_
_entity_poly.entity_id
_entity_poly.type
_entity_poly.pdbx_seq_one_letter_code
_entity_poly.pdbx_strand_id
1 'polypeptide(L)'
;MTKKVFPKTFHFNELTIELHPEVYEPAEDSFLLIEALQINPEGKLLELGTGCGFIALECARRGANVICTDINPNSIELAQHNFERNLNLLKGTIEIRKGDLFSVIKDNELFNVIVFNPPYLPTSKEERVGGWFDKATDGGKDGIEVTKHFIKGVKKHLSKNGCAYFIFSSLSNRLKLEGYLTKKRFNYEVVASQKFDFESIDVYRITPTD
;
A
#
# COMPACT_ATOMS: atom_id res chain seq x y z
N MET A 1 12.38 -19.03 -22.41
CA MET A 1 11.82 -17.77 -21.87
C MET A 1 12.98 -16.83 -21.63
N THR A 2 13.08 -15.73 -22.35
CA THR A 2 14.08 -14.69 -22.11
C THR A 2 13.77 -14.03 -20.77
N LYS A 3 14.71 -14.07 -19.80
CA LYS A 3 14.57 -13.33 -18.53
C LYS A 3 14.42 -11.84 -18.87
N LYS A 4 13.31 -11.23 -18.44
CA LYS A 4 13.15 -9.78 -18.50
C LYS A 4 14.22 -9.15 -17.62
N VAL A 5 14.99 -8.21 -18.14
CA VAL A 5 16.01 -7.48 -17.38
C VAL A 5 15.38 -6.16 -16.95
N PHE A 6 15.30 -5.93 -15.65
CA PHE A 6 14.86 -4.67 -15.09
C PHE A 6 16.08 -3.75 -14.91
N PRO A 7 16.03 -2.49 -15.41
CA PRO A 7 17.24 -1.66 -15.57
C PRO A 7 17.77 -1.05 -14.27
N LYS A 8 17.00 -1.05 -13.21
CA LYS A 8 17.33 -0.39 -11.94
C LYS A 8 17.02 -1.31 -10.75
N THR A 9 17.87 -1.26 -9.74
CA THR A 9 17.76 -2.07 -8.52
C THR A 9 18.02 -1.19 -7.32
N PHE A 10 17.28 -1.39 -6.23
CA PHE A 10 17.60 -0.82 -4.94
C PHE A 10 17.70 -1.91 -3.86
N HIS A 11 18.40 -1.61 -2.77
CA HIS A 11 18.61 -2.52 -1.66
C HIS A 11 18.01 -1.94 -0.38
N PHE A 12 17.29 -2.77 0.36
CA PHE A 12 16.75 -2.40 1.67
C PHE A 12 16.96 -3.58 2.63
N ASN A 13 17.73 -3.38 3.70
CA ASN A 13 18.22 -4.47 4.53
C ASN A 13 18.89 -5.54 3.65
N GLU A 14 18.40 -6.79 3.71
CA GLU A 14 18.89 -7.91 2.88
C GLU A 14 18.12 -8.05 1.57
N LEU A 15 17.01 -7.30 1.38
CA LEU A 15 16.18 -7.39 0.20
C LEU A 15 16.84 -6.72 -1.00
N THR A 16 16.71 -7.36 -2.15
CA THR A 16 17.10 -6.81 -3.45
C THR A 16 15.86 -6.61 -4.31
N ILE A 17 15.51 -5.37 -4.62
CA ILE A 17 14.29 -4.97 -5.31
C ILE A 17 14.64 -4.43 -6.68
N GLU A 18 14.16 -5.07 -7.73
CA GLU A 18 14.22 -4.55 -9.08
C GLU A 18 13.05 -3.58 -9.33
N LEU A 19 13.28 -2.59 -10.19
CA LEU A 19 12.36 -1.49 -10.48
C LEU A 19 11.95 -1.48 -11.94
N HIS A 20 10.77 -0.89 -12.21
CA HIS A 20 10.22 -0.79 -13.56
C HIS A 20 9.67 0.64 -13.79
N PRO A 21 9.90 1.28 -14.98
CA PRO A 21 9.49 2.67 -15.23
C PRO A 21 7.98 2.95 -15.08
N GLU A 22 7.14 1.94 -15.32
CA GLU A 22 5.68 2.04 -15.19
C GLU A 22 5.15 1.63 -13.80
N VAL A 23 6.03 1.48 -12.81
CA VAL A 23 5.69 1.10 -11.44
C VAL A 23 6.31 2.10 -10.48
N TYR A 24 5.54 2.53 -9.48
CA TYR A 24 6.03 3.46 -8.45
C TYR A 24 7.28 2.90 -7.75
N GLU A 25 8.33 3.71 -7.72
CA GLU A 25 9.56 3.40 -7.00
C GLU A 25 9.36 3.70 -5.51
N PRO A 26 9.70 2.77 -4.58
CA PRO A 26 9.62 3.05 -3.14
C PRO A 26 10.39 4.31 -2.77
N ALA A 27 9.74 5.18 -2.02
CA ALA A 27 10.29 6.43 -1.54
C ALA A 27 10.08 6.58 -0.03
N GLU A 28 10.28 7.77 0.49
CA GLU A 28 10.18 8.10 1.92
C GLU A 28 8.83 7.69 2.53
N ASP A 29 7.75 7.79 1.77
CA ASP A 29 6.41 7.34 2.17
C ASP A 29 6.35 5.83 2.43
N SER A 30 6.96 5.05 1.54
CA SER A 30 7.02 3.59 1.66
C SER A 30 7.86 3.15 2.85
N PHE A 31 8.98 3.85 3.11
CA PHE A 31 9.84 3.57 4.27
C PHE A 31 9.13 3.95 5.57
N LEU A 32 8.52 5.14 5.62
CA LEU A 32 7.76 5.60 6.78
C LEU A 32 6.62 4.64 7.13
N LEU A 33 5.91 4.15 6.10
CA LEU A 33 4.82 3.18 6.28
C LEU A 33 5.34 1.87 6.88
N ILE A 34 6.42 1.29 6.34
CA ILE A 34 7.03 0.05 6.85
C ILE A 34 7.51 0.19 8.30
N GLU A 35 8.08 1.33 8.67
CA GLU A 35 8.53 1.59 10.05
C GLU A 35 7.36 1.68 11.03
N ALA A 36 6.23 2.25 10.59
CA ALA A 36 5.04 2.39 11.41
C ALA A 36 4.25 1.08 11.61
N LEU A 37 4.47 0.07 10.73
CA LEU A 37 3.69 -1.16 10.77
C LEU A 37 4.03 -2.03 11.98
N GLN A 38 2.99 -2.39 12.75
CA GLN A 38 3.03 -3.42 13.76
C GLN A 38 2.68 -4.78 13.13
N ILE A 39 3.70 -5.60 12.88
CA ILE A 39 3.56 -6.88 12.21
C ILE A 39 3.61 -7.99 13.24
N ASN A 40 2.54 -8.80 13.31
CA ASN A 40 2.53 -10.05 14.05
C ASN A 40 3.08 -11.17 13.17
N PRO A 41 4.11 -11.91 13.59
CA PRO A 41 4.50 -13.13 12.92
C PRO A 41 3.28 -14.10 12.81
N GLU A 42 3.17 -14.77 11.66
CA GLU A 42 2.03 -15.65 11.31
C GLU A 42 0.68 -14.92 11.14
N GLY A 43 0.61 -13.62 11.40
CA GLY A 43 -0.57 -12.79 11.15
C GLY A 43 -0.89 -12.66 9.66
N LYS A 44 -2.18 -12.55 9.34
CA LYS A 44 -2.64 -12.30 7.96
C LYS A 44 -2.60 -10.81 7.65
N LEU A 45 -1.89 -10.45 6.60
CA LEU A 45 -1.77 -9.08 6.13
C LEU A 45 -2.27 -8.98 4.68
N LEU A 46 -3.03 -7.92 4.40
CA LEU A 46 -3.42 -7.53 3.04
C LEU A 46 -2.71 -6.23 2.67
N GLU A 47 -1.97 -6.24 1.57
CA GLU A 47 -1.47 -5.03 0.92
C GLU A 47 -2.27 -4.75 -0.35
N LEU A 48 -2.76 -3.52 -0.49
CA LEU A 48 -3.39 -3.04 -1.70
C LEU A 48 -2.43 -2.10 -2.45
N GLY A 49 -2.36 -2.24 -3.78
CA GLY A 49 -1.43 -1.46 -4.60
C GLY A 49 0.04 -1.80 -4.30
N THR A 50 0.42 -3.06 -4.46
CA THR A 50 1.74 -3.56 -4.04
C THR A 50 2.93 -2.97 -4.82
N GLY A 51 2.69 -2.40 -6.01
CA GLY A 51 3.74 -1.84 -6.84
C GLY A 51 4.84 -2.85 -7.15
N CYS A 52 6.08 -2.56 -6.77
CA CYS A 52 7.22 -3.49 -6.94
C CYS A 52 7.26 -4.62 -5.90
N GLY A 53 6.29 -4.69 -4.96
CA GLY A 53 6.23 -5.71 -3.92
C GLY A 53 7.06 -5.42 -2.67
N PHE A 54 7.59 -4.22 -2.51
CA PHE A 54 8.51 -3.88 -1.44
C PHE A 54 7.92 -4.05 -0.03
N ILE A 55 6.71 -3.51 0.21
CA ILE A 55 6.05 -3.59 1.52
C ILE A 55 5.66 -5.04 1.83
N ALA A 56 5.08 -5.78 0.84
CA ALA A 56 4.75 -7.20 1.01
C ALA A 56 5.98 -8.04 1.37
N LEU A 57 7.10 -7.83 0.66
CA LEU A 57 8.36 -8.52 0.93
C LEU A 57 8.87 -8.29 2.35
N GLU A 58 8.92 -7.03 2.78
CA GLU A 58 9.40 -6.71 4.13
C GLU A 58 8.46 -7.26 5.21
N CYS A 59 7.15 -7.23 5.00
CA CYS A 59 6.18 -7.82 5.91
C CYS A 59 6.35 -9.35 6.01
N ALA A 60 6.52 -10.03 4.87
CA ALA A 60 6.75 -11.48 4.86
C ALA A 60 8.13 -11.87 5.42
N ARG A 61 9.16 -11.05 5.21
CA ARG A 61 10.47 -11.23 5.84
C ARG A 61 10.37 -11.15 7.38
N ARG A 62 9.47 -10.29 7.90
CA ARG A 62 9.15 -10.21 9.34
C ARG A 62 8.21 -11.32 9.82
N GLY A 63 7.71 -12.19 8.93
CA GLY A 63 6.94 -13.40 9.27
C GLY A 63 5.45 -13.32 9.01
N ALA A 64 4.92 -12.24 8.42
CA ALA A 64 3.51 -12.14 8.06
C ALA A 64 3.15 -13.06 6.89
N ASN A 65 1.90 -13.57 6.88
CA ASN A 65 1.31 -14.20 5.70
C ASN A 65 0.57 -13.14 4.89
N VAL A 66 1.16 -12.74 3.77
CA VAL A 66 0.73 -11.58 2.98
C VAL A 66 -0.09 -12.02 1.78
N ILE A 67 -1.25 -11.40 1.58
CA ILE A 67 -1.89 -11.30 0.27
C ILE A 67 -1.65 -9.87 -0.21
N CYS A 68 -1.17 -9.71 -1.44
CA CYS A 68 -1.00 -8.39 -2.03
C CYS A 68 -1.70 -8.29 -3.38
N THR A 69 -2.20 -7.08 -3.69
CA THR A 69 -2.96 -6.85 -4.92
C THR A 69 -2.42 -5.64 -5.68
N ASP A 70 -2.58 -5.63 -6.99
CA ASP A 70 -2.37 -4.46 -7.82
C ASP A 70 -3.24 -4.53 -9.09
N ILE A 71 -3.65 -3.38 -9.60
CA ILE A 71 -4.38 -3.27 -10.86
C ILE A 71 -3.44 -3.20 -12.07
N ASN A 72 -2.21 -2.71 -11.86
CA ASN A 72 -1.20 -2.56 -12.89
C ASN A 72 -0.57 -3.93 -13.22
N PRO A 73 -0.67 -4.43 -14.46
CA PRO A 73 -0.04 -5.70 -14.85
C PRO A 73 1.48 -5.69 -14.71
N ASN A 74 2.13 -4.52 -14.89
CA ASN A 74 3.58 -4.41 -14.72
C ASN A 74 3.98 -4.56 -13.25
N SER A 75 3.16 -4.05 -12.31
CA SER A 75 3.37 -4.26 -10.86
C SER A 75 3.29 -5.75 -10.50
N ILE A 76 2.29 -6.47 -11.02
CA ILE A 76 2.11 -7.90 -10.76
C ILE A 76 3.33 -8.69 -11.23
N GLU A 77 3.81 -8.45 -12.45
CA GLU A 77 4.97 -9.13 -13.02
C GLU A 77 6.25 -8.80 -12.23
N LEU A 78 6.45 -7.53 -11.91
CA LEU A 78 7.61 -7.05 -11.17
C LEU A 78 7.64 -7.58 -9.73
N ALA A 79 6.51 -7.50 -9.02
CA ALA A 79 6.39 -8.03 -7.67
C ALA A 79 6.64 -9.53 -7.61
N GLN A 80 6.08 -10.32 -8.56
CA GLN A 80 6.35 -11.75 -8.66
C GLN A 80 7.84 -12.03 -8.84
N HIS A 81 8.52 -11.29 -9.72
CA HIS A 81 9.94 -11.41 -9.94
C HIS A 81 10.75 -11.09 -8.66
N ASN A 82 10.40 -10.01 -7.97
CA ASN A 82 11.05 -9.60 -6.72
C ASN A 82 10.81 -10.63 -5.59
N PHE A 83 9.64 -11.26 -5.53
CA PHE A 83 9.36 -12.32 -4.55
C PHE A 83 10.23 -13.55 -4.80
N GLU A 84 10.33 -14.01 -6.05
CA GLU A 84 11.18 -15.15 -6.41
C GLU A 84 12.65 -14.89 -6.08
N ARG A 85 13.12 -13.66 -6.31
CA ARG A 85 14.50 -13.25 -6.03
C ARG A 85 14.85 -13.26 -4.54
N ASN A 86 13.90 -12.96 -3.67
CA ASN A 86 14.09 -12.83 -2.22
C ASN A 86 13.49 -13.99 -1.42
N LEU A 87 13.07 -15.07 -2.08
CA LEU A 87 12.30 -16.16 -1.47
C LEU A 87 12.97 -16.77 -0.24
N ASN A 88 14.29 -16.88 -0.25
CA ASN A 88 15.10 -17.45 0.84
C ASN A 88 15.16 -16.56 2.11
N LEU A 89 14.72 -15.31 2.02
CA LEU A 89 14.68 -14.35 3.14
C LEU A 89 13.32 -14.32 3.84
N LEU A 90 12.29 -14.91 3.24
CA LEU A 90 10.92 -14.85 3.77
C LEU A 90 10.73 -15.84 4.90
N LYS A 91 10.12 -15.37 6.00
CA LYS A 91 9.67 -16.19 7.14
C LYS A 91 8.18 -16.49 7.08
N GLY A 92 7.41 -15.65 6.38
CA GLY A 92 6.01 -15.84 6.08
C GLY A 92 5.79 -16.20 4.61
N THR A 93 4.55 -16.04 4.13
CA THR A 93 4.14 -16.36 2.76
C THR A 93 3.70 -15.11 2.01
N ILE A 94 3.76 -15.14 0.67
CA ILE A 94 3.21 -14.08 -0.19
C ILE A 94 2.33 -14.74 -1.26
N GLU A 95 1.13 -14.20 -1.42
CA GLU A 95 0.23 -14.48 -2.54
C GLU A 95 -0.10 -13.18 -3.25
N ILE A 96 0.12 -13.13 -4.57
CA ILE A 96 -0.16 -11.95 -5.39
C ILE A 96 -1.43 -12.15 -6.23
N ARG A 97 -2.29 -11.13 -6.30
CA ARG A 97 -3.53 -11.16 -7.07
C ARG A 97 -3.67 -9.89 -7.91
N LYS A 98 -4.00 -10.03 -9.18
CA LYS A 98 -4.31 -8.88 -10.04
C LYS A 98 -5.76 -8.46 -9.83
N GLY A 99 -5.97 -7.22 -9.39
CA GLY A 99 -7.30 -6.66 -9.19
C GLY A 99 -7.30 -5.24 -8.63
N ASP A 100 -8.44 -4.57 -8.71
CA ASP A 100 -8.63 -3.23 -8.18
C ASP A 100 -9.05 -3.30 -6.71
N LEU A 101 -8.20 -2.77 -5.82
CA LEU A 101 -8.42 -2.75 -4.37
C LEU A 101 -8.90 -4.12 -3.86
N PHE A 102 -10.11 -4.19 -3.31
CA PHE A 102 -10.69 -5.39 -2.70
C PHE A 102 -11.40 -6.33 -3.71
N SER A 103 -11.42 -6.00 -5.00
CA SER A 103 -12.22 -6.74 -6.01
C SER A 103 -11.88 -8.23 -6.14
N VAL A 104 -10.68 -8.62 -5.72
CA VAL A 104 -10.18 -10.01 -5.78
C VAL A 104 -10.01 -10.64 -4.41
N ILE A 105 -10.53 -9.99 -3.36
CA ILE A 105 -10.56 -10.49 -1.99
C ILE A 105 -11.92 -11.13 -1.73
N LYS A 106 -11.92 -12.38 -1.28
CA LYS A 106 -13.16 -13.11 -0.99
C LYS A 106 -13.82 -12.57 0.28
N ASP A 107 -15.14 -12.64 0.35
CA ASP A 107 -15.94 -12.11 1.48
C ASP A 107 -15.58 -12.71 2.85
N ASN A 108 -15.05 -13.93 2.86
CA ASN A 108 -14.65 -14.64 4.08
C ASN A 108 -13.15 -14.48 4.41
N GLU A 109 -12.39 -13.73 3.61
CA GLU A 109 -10.99 -13.43 3.90
C GLU A 109 -10.89 -12.24 4.83
N LEU A 110 -10.38 -12.50 6.05
CA LEU A 110 -10.17 -11.49 7.08
C LEU A 110 -8.70 -11.35 7.41
N PHE A 111 -8.26 -10.12 7.67
CA PHE A 111 -6.87 -9.74 7.89
C PHE A 111 -6.69 -9.05 9.23
N ASN A 112 -5.57 -9.32 9.89
CA ASN A 112 -5.17 -8.63 11.12
C ASN A 112 -4.71 -7.20 10.82
N VAL A 113 -4.04 -7.04 9.67
CA VAL A 113 -3.54 -5.75 9.19
C VAL A 113 -3.89 -5.59 7.71
N ILE A 114 -4.40 -4.42 7.35
CA ILE A 114 -4.58 -4.02 5.95
C ILE A 114 -3.70 -2.79 5.71
N VAL A 115 -2.90 -2.80 4.65
CA VAL A 115 -1.94 -1.74 4.34
C VAL A 115 -2.23 -1.18 2.96
N PHE A 116 -2.13 0.13 2.81
CA PHE A 116 -2.26 0.80 1.53
C PHE A 116 -1.39 2.05 1.46
N ASN A 117 -0.52 2.10 0.48
CA ASN A 117 0.08 3.36 0.03
C ASN A 117 -0.73 3.87 -1.17
N PRO A 118 -1.78 4.68 -0.96
CA PRO A 118 -2.66 5.11 -2.04
C PRO A 118 -1.99 6.16 -2.94
N PRO A 119 -2.46 6.35 -4.17
CA PRO A 119 -2.25 7.61 -4.86
C PRO A 119 -2.92 8.73 -4.05
N TYR A 120 -2.14 9.71 -3.62
CA TYR A 120 -2.56 10.75 -2.68
C TYR A 120 -2.37 12.20 -3.19
N LEU A 121 -1.73 12.39 -4.35
CA LEU A 121 -1.51 13.74 -4.87
C LEU A 121 -2.82 14.32 -5.42
N PRO A 122 -3.20 15.56 -5.03
CA PRO A 122 -4.26 16.26 -5.69
C PRO A 122 -3.88 16.52 -7.15
N THR A 123 -4.68 16.02 -8.09
CA THR A 123 -4.39 16.11 -9.53
C THR A 123 -5.58 16.68 -10.27
N SER A 124 -5.37 17.77 -11.03
CA SER A 124 -6.38 18.29 -11.92
C SER A 124 -6.49 17.43 -13.18
N LYS A 125 -7.58 17.61 -13.94
CA LYS A 125 -7.76 16.84 -15.18
C LYS A 125 -6.70 17.18 -16.24
N GLU A 126 -6.22 18.41 -16.21
CA GLU A 126 -5.24 18.98 -17.14
C GLU A 126 -3.81 18.48 -16.87
N GLU A 127 -3.52 18.06 -15.64
CA GLU A 127 -2.22 17.54 -15.21
C GLU A 127 -2.02 16.04 -15.50
N ARG A 128 -3.07 15.35 -15.93
CA ARG A 128 -3.01 13.90 -16.23
C ARG A 128 -2.29 13.67 -17.56
N VAL A 129 -1.13 13.05 -17.48
CA VAL A 129 -0.32 12.66 -18.66
C VAL A 129 -0.77 11.30 -19.22
N GLY A 130 -1.36 10.48 -18.40
CA GLY A 130 -1.78 9.12 -18.73
C GLY A 130 -0.71 8.07 -18.42
N GLY A 131 -1.11 6.80 -18.47
CA GLY A 131 -0.22 5.68 -18.14
C GLY A 131 -0.41 5.15 -16.72
N TRP A 132 0.40 4.15 -16.37
CA TRP A 132 0.29 3.49 -15.07
C TRP A 132 0.93 4.30 -13.93
N PHE A 133 1.96 5.08 -14.25
CA PHE A 133 2.61 5.95 -13.27
C PHE A 133 1.65 7.04 -12.75
N ASP A 134 0.89 7.69 -13.64
CA ASP A 134 -0.13 8.67 -13.24
C ASP A 134 -1.18 8.05 -12.33
N LYS A 135 -1.65 6.83 -12.65
CA LYS A 135 -2.61 6.12 -11.80
C LYS A 135 -2.05 5.80 -10.41
N ALA A 136 -0.75 5.63 -10.28
CA ALA A 136 -0.09 5.37 -9.01
C ALA A 136 0.05 6.61 -8.12
N THR A 137 -0.12 7.82 -8.68
CA THR A 137 0.05 9.09 -7.96
C THR A 137 -1.23 9.94 -7.87
N ASP A 138 -2.17 9.78 -8.83
CA ASP A 138 -3.41 10.57 -8.93
C ASP A 138 -4.42 10.21 -7.83
N GLY A 139 -4.46 11.00 -6.77
CA GLY A 139 -5.44 10.89 -5.68
C GLY A 139 -6.78 11.57 -5.95
N GLY A 140 -6.99 12.09 -7.16
CA GLY A 140 -8.16 12.87 -7.54
C GLY A 140 -8.07 14.33 -7.10
N LYS A 141 -9.14 15.10 -7.32
CA LYS A 141 -9.16 16.56 -7.08
C LYS A 141 -8.74 16.97 -5.66
N ASP A 142 -9.10 16.20 -4.65
CA ASP A 142 -8.82 16.47 -3.23
C ASP A 142 -7.71 15.56 -2.66
N GLY A 143 -7.06 14.74 -3.50
CA GLY A 143 -6.03 13.78 -3.11
C GLY A 143 -6.51 12.58 -2.28
N ILE A 144 -7.81 12.40 -2.08
CA ILE A 144 -8.38 11.38 -1.20
C ILE A 144 -9.44 10.47 -1.85
N GLU A 145 -9.62 10.55 -3.17
CA GLU A 145 -10.69 9.79 -3.85
C GLU A 145 -10.44 8.28 -3.74
N VAL A 146 -9.23 7.84 -4.03
CA VAL A 146 -8.86 6.43 -3.94
C VAL A 146 -8.85 5.95 -2.48
N THR A 147 -8.33 6.77 -1.57
CA THR A 147 -8.37 6.50 -0.12
C THR A 147 -9.78 6.31 0.41
N LYS A 148 -10.78 7.08 -0.08
CA LYS A 148 -12.19 6.87 0.28
C LYS A 148 -12.73 5.51 -0.20
N HIS A 149 -12.33 5.04 -1.39
CA HIS A 149 -12.71 3.71 -1.87
C HIS A 149 -12.09 2.61 -1.00
N PHE A 150 -10.83 2.77 -0.62
CA PHE A 150 -10.18 1.90 0.35
C PHE A 150 -10.95 1.84 1.68
N ILE A 151 -11.24 2.98 2.33
CA ILE A 151 -11.95 3.05 3.61
C ILE A 151 -13.32 2.35 3.56
N LYS A 152 -14.02 2.41 2.42
CA LYS A 152 -15.33 1.70 2.26
C LYS A 152 -15.19 0.18 2.37
N GLY A 153 -14.07 -0.39 1.89
CA GLY A 153 -13.85 -1.84 1.88
C GLY A 153 -13.26 -2.39 3.19
N VAL A 154 -12.54 -1.56 3.94
CA VAL A 154 -11.72 -2.01 5.10
C VAL A 154 -12.53 -2.81 6.12
N LYS A 155 -13.70 -2.32 6.58
CA LYS A 155 -14.48 -3.00 7.63
C LYS A 155 -14.85 -4.44 7.29
N LYS A 156 -15.12 -4.71 6.02
CA LYS A 156 -15.56 -6.03 5.56
C LYS A 156 -14.44 -7.07 5.67
N HIS A 157 -13.19 -6.62 5.61
CA HIS A 157 -12.03 -7.49 5.51
C HIS A 157 -11.09 -7.43 6.72
N LEU A 158 -11.40 -6.64 7.77
CA LEU A 158 -10.68 -6.66 9.03
C LEU A 158 -11.16 -7.79 9.93
N SER A 159 -10.22 -8.53 10.49
CA SER A 159 -10.49 -9.46 11.59
C SER A 159 -10.91 -8.69 12.86
N LYS A 160 -11.48 -9.40 13.83
CA LYS A 160 -11.73 -8.83 15.17
C LYS A 160 -10.41 -8.27 15.74
N ASN A 161 -10.42 -7.01 16.16
CA ASN A 161 -9.25 -6.27 16.63
C ASN A 161 -8.19 -5.97 15.54
N GLY A 162 -8.52 -6.18 14.26
CA GLY A 162 -7.67 -5.79 13.14
C GLY A 162 -7.61 -4.26 12.96
N CYS A 163 -6.56 -3.80 12.29
CA CYS A 163 -6.38 -2.38 11.96
C CYS A 163 -5.94 -2.20 10.52
N ALA A 164 -6.09 -0.99 10.00
CA ALA A 164 -5.56 -0.68 8.69
C ALA A 164 -4.64 0.55 8.77
N TYR A 165 -3.62 0.56 7.90
CA TYR A 165 -2.67 1.64 7.76
C TYR A 165 -2.70 2.19 6.34
N PHE A 166 -2.59 3.50 6.22
CA PHE A 166 -2.44 4.13 4.91
C PHE A 166 -1.66 5.45 5.00
N ILE A 167 -1.04 5.82 3.88
CA ILE A 167 -0.34 7.09 3.72
C ILE A 167 -1.32 8.22 3.41
N PHE A 168 -1.01 9.39 3.95
CA PHE A 168 -1.70 10.65 3.66
C PHE A 168 -0.67 11.77 3.51
N SER A 169 -0.86 12.62 2.50
CA SER A 169 -0.08 13.84 2.31
C SER A 169 -0.82 15.08 2.79
N SER A 170 -0.10 16.02 3.38
CA SER A 170 -0.66 17.34 3.76
C SER A 170 -1.10 18.18 2.57
N LEU A 171 -0.69 17.84 1.36
CA LEU A 171 -1.19 18.47 0.12
C LEU A 171 -2.64 18.09 -0.16
N SER A 172 -3.12 17.00 0.43
CA SER A 172 -4.49 16.51 0.31
C SER A 172 -5.41 17.11 1.37
N ASN A 173 -6.71 16.92 1.22
CA ASN A 173 -7.71 17.54 2.10
C ASN A 173 -7.93 16.73 3.38
N ARG A 174 -7.15 17.04 4.44
CA ARG A 174 -7.22 16.40 5.77
C ARG A 174 -8.62 16.47 6.38
N LEU A 175 -9.25 17.64 6.40
CA LEU A 175 -10.57 17.81 7.04
C LEU A 175 -11.63 16.92 6.37
N LYS A 176 -11.58 16.78 5.05
CA LYS A 176 -12.48 15.87 4.33
C LYS A 176 -12.17 14.40 4.63
N LEU A 177 -10.90 14.02 4.75
CA LEU A 177 -10.50 12.65 5.12
C LEU A 177 -11.02 12.29 6.50
N GLU A 178 -10.69 13.08 7.52
CA GLU A 178 -11.03 12.81 8.92
C GLU A 178 -12.56 12.84 9.15
N GLY A 179 -13.27 13.79 8.52
CA GLY A 179 -14.73 13.80 8.50
C GLY A 179 -15.32 12.54 7.84
N TYR A 180 -14.66 12.01 6.80
CA TYR A 180 -15.09 10.77 6.17
C TYR A 180 -14.83 9.54 7.05
N LEU A 181 -13.69 9.45 7.72
CA LEU A 181 -13.36 8.39 8.69
C LEU A 181 -14.39 8.35 9.83
N THR A 182 -14.69 9.51 10.44
CA THR A 182 -15.71 9.65 11.47
C THR A 182 -17.09 9.19 10.99
N LYS A 183 -17.51 9.65 9.79
CA LYS A 183 -18.78 9.22 9.17
C LYS A 183 -18.85 7.72 8.93
N LYS A 184 -17.71 7.09 8.62
CA LYS A 184 -17.60 5.64 8.40
C LYS A 184 -17.39 4.84 9.68
N ARG A 185 -17.42 5.49 10.85
CA ARG A 185 -17.22 4.90 12.17
C ARG A 185 -15.86 4.20 12.29
N PHE A 186 -14.80 4.94 12.04
CA PHE A 186 -13.44 4.56 12.34
C PHE A 186 -12.85 5.49 13.40
N ASN A 187 -12.16 4.91 14.38
CA ASN A 187 -11.16 5.63 15.16
C ASN A 187 -9.91 5.75 14.27
N TYR A 188 -9.19 6.85 14.41
CA TYR A 188 -7.97 7.09 13.66
C TYR A 188 -6.92 7.80 14.51
N GLU A 189 -5.69 7.52 14.20
CA GLU A 189 -4.52 8.19 14.79
C GLU A 189 -3.42 8.30 13.72
N VAL A 190 -2.58 9.34 13.84
CA VAL A 190 -1.35 9.47 13.06
C VAL A 190 -0.24 8.81 13.87
N VAL A 191 0.28 7.69 13.40
CA VAL A 191 1.28 6.87 14.12
C VAL A 191 2.72 7.17 13.71
N ALA A 192 2.91 7.81 12.56
CA ALA A 192 4.19 8.34 12.10
C ALA A 192 3.98 9.55 11.20
N SER A 193 4.94 10.47 11.17
CA SER A 193 4.90 11.67 10.33
C SER A 193 6.31 12.09 9.95
N GLN A 194 6.49 12.46 8.69
CA GLN A 194 7.74 13.03 8.18
C GLN A 194 7.45 14.34 7.47
N LYS A 195 8.22 15.39 7.80
CA LYS A 195 8.09 16.72 7.21
C LYS A 195 9.13 16.94 6.12
N PHE A 196 8.68 17.54 5.04
CA PHE A 196 9.49 18.06 3.94
C PHE A 196 9.24 19.57 3.82
N ASP A 197 9.98 20.27 2.95
CA ASP A 197 9.88 21.74 2.82
C ASP A 197 8.47 22.25 2.54
N PHE A 198 7.71 21.53 1.70
CA PHE A 198 6.36 21.95 1.28
C PHE A 198 5.26 20.93 1.61
N GLU A 199 5.60 19.82 2.23
CA GLU A 199 4.71 18.68 2.45
C GLU A 199 5.02 18.00 3.78
N SER A 200 4.02 17.37 4.38
CA SER A 200 4.21 16.31 5.36
C SER A 200 3.50 15.04 4.92
N ILE A 201 4.18 13.93 5.11
CA ILE A 201 3.63 12.59 4.88
C ILE A 201 3.31 11.99 6.23
N ASP A 202 2.07 11.54 6.40
CA ASP A 202 1.57 10.93 7.63
C ASP A 202 1.13 9.49 7.38
N VAL A 203 1.39 8.63 8.35
CA VAL A 203 0.82 7.28 8.40
C VAL A 203 -0.38 7.30 9.33
N TYR A 204 -1.57 7.11 8.75
CA TYR A 204 -2.79 6.91 9.51
C TYR A 204 -2.94 5.44 9.89
N ARG A 205 -3.28 5.18 11.14
CA ARG A 205 -3.80 3.90 11.63
C ARG A 205 -5.27 4.05 11.95
N ILE A 206 -6.10 3.15 11.41
CA ILE A 206 -7.54 3.17 11.63
C ILE A 206 -8.04 1.84 12.17
N THR A 207 -9.03 1.91 13.06
CA THR A 207 -9.75 0.75 13.61
C THR A 207 -11.24 1.01 13.56
N PRO A 208 -12.09 -0.01 13.27
CA PRO A 208 -13.53 0.17 13.37
C PRO A 208 -13.93 0.62 14.77
N THR A 209 -14.87 1.56 14.88
CA THR A 209 -15.60 1.79 16.14
C THR A 209 -16.69 0.73 16.27
N ASP A 210 -16.94 0.26 17.46
CA ASP A 210 -18.06 -0.64 17.81
C ASP A 210 -19.44 -0.07 17.41
#